data_fec29434743a687d4e0d42174f24b904
#
_entry.id   fec29434743a687d4e0d42174f24b904
#
_cell.length_a   1.000
_cell.length_b   1.000
_cell.length_c   1.000
_cell.angle_alpha   90.00
_cell.angle_beta   90.00
_cell.angle_gamma   90.00
#
_symmetry.space_group_name_H-M   'P 1'
#
loop_
_entity.id
_entity.type
_entity.pdbx_description
1 polymer ?
#
loop_
_entity_poly.entity_id
_entity_poly.type
_entity_poly.pdbx_seq_one_letter_code
_entity_poly.pdbx_strand_id
1 'polypeptide(L)'
;MMTEGTGQGVHGHKTNVGRLYDLLSENGNQRINLESGPGTHALRHLGGTFFGSDAMSIVNHHQNWFLNHAPKPKVGRDVLDAPEVKIFLFGFSRGALIMRVVADWLCQRGFPVEYMGLWDTVDSTVGIEGEDYIELPSNVKFARHAVARDEFRRFFNYLPLKDGGEDLRRETEDEARSTNHEARVEELLFPGSHSDVGGLYDDNHAIADVTLDWILEPALSRGLKVLPGVYPIEQSNNLKSSNVIHDSLKEPTNGWGLLDPVKRDLKGVKAHPLCDAIQN
;
A
#
# COMPACT_ATOMS: atom_id res chain seq x y z
N MET A 1 10.41 3.12 1.37
CA MET A 1 10.31 1.87 2.16
C MET A 1 9.09 1.10 1.70
N MET A 2 9.14 -0.22 1.69
CA MET A 2 8.08 -1.06 1.15
C MET A 2 7.94 -2.35 1.96
N THR A 3 6.71 -2.85 2.11
CA THR A 3 6.43 -4.15 2.76
C THR A 3 5.48 -4.98 1.91
N GLU A 4 5.87 -6.22 1.65
CA GLU A 4 5.09 -7.23 0.96
C GLU A 4 3.82 -7.66 1.73
N GLY A 5 2.90 -8.29 1.02
CA GLY A 5 1.74 -8.95 1.64
C GLY A 5 2.12 -10.17 2.45
N THR A 6 1.17 -10.67 3.22
CA THR A 6 1.34 -11.82 4.12
C THR A 6 1.86 -13.06 3.40
N GLY A 7 2.85 -13.69 4.00
CA GLY A 7 3.46 -14.91 3.46
C GLY A 7 4.26 -14.70 2.17
N GLN A 8 4.38 -13.44 1.69
CA GLN A 8 5.14 -13.10 0.49
C GLN A 8 6.58 -12.74 0.88
N GLY A 9 7.51 -13.49 0.33
CA GLY A 9 8.94 -13.23 0.48
C GLY A 9 9.44 -12.29 -0.63
N VAL A 10 10.58 -11.67 -0.37
CA VAL A 10 11.30 -10.84 -1.36
C VAL A 10 11.69 -11.65 -2.61
N HIS A 11 11.77 -12.99 -2.47
CA HIS A 11 12.08 -13.92 -3.55
C HIS A 11 10.92 -14.90 -3.76
N GLY A 12 10.08 -14.68 -4.75
CA GLY A 12 8.93 -15.56 -5.04
C GLY A 12 7.99 -14.94 -6.07
N HIS A 13 6.71 -15.33 -6.04
CA HIS A 13 5.65 -14.67 -6.81
C HIS A 13 5.59 -13.20 -6.42
N LYS A 14 5.68 -12.32 -7.42
CA LYS A 14 5.86 -10.90 -7.18
C LYS A 14 4.51 -10.21 -7.11
N THR A 15 4.19 -9.71 -5.93
CA THR A 15 3.11 -8.74 -5.78
C THR A 15 3.46 -7.42 -6.49
N ASN A 16 2.50 -6.50 -6.55
CA ASN A 16 2.78 -5.15 -7.05
C ASN A 16 3.87 -4.41 -6.25
N VAL A 17 4.07 -4.75 -4.97
CA VAL A 17 5.20 -4.22 -4.18
C VAL A 17 6.53 -4.76 -4.70
N GLY A 18 6.63 -6.08 -4.94
CA GLY A 18 7.84 -6.69 -5.50
C GLY A 18 8.11 -6.26 -6.93
N ARG A 19 7.06 -6.11 -7.74
CA ARG A 19 7.16 -5.56 -9.10
C ARG A 19 7.64 -4.11 -9.08
N LEU A 20 7.09 -3.28 -8.19
CA LEU A 20 7.57 -1.90 -8.00
C LEU A 20 9.05 -1.89 -7.61
N TYR A 21 9.47 -2.75 -6.69
CA TYR A 21 10.89 -2.84 -6.31
C TYR A 21 11.80 -3.06 -7.50
N ASP A 22 11.44 -3.95 -8.43
CA ASP A 22 12.22 -4.22 -9.65
C ASP A 22 12.25 -3.02 -10.62
N LEU A 23 11.22 -2.17 -10.58
CA LEU A 23 11.17 -0.96 -11.41
C LEU A 23 12.04 0.18 -10.85
N LEU A 24 12.33 0.18 -9.54
CA LEU A 24 13.00 1.30 -8.88
C LEU A 24 14.48 1.37 -9.22
N SER A 25 14.98 2.59 -9.37
CA SER A 25 16.40 2.87 -9.57
C SER A 25 17.08 3.15 -8.24
N GLU A 26 17.94 2.23 -7.79
CA GLU A 26 18.80 2.49 -6.64
C GLU A 26 20.08 3.19 -7.12
N ASN A 27 20.23 4.45 -6.71
CA ASN A 27 21.40 5.28 -7.03
C ASN A 27 21.79 6.10 -5.80
N GLY A 28 22.90 6.82 -5.86
CA GLY A 28 23.40 7.58 -4.70
C GLY A 28 22.41 8.57 -4.09
N ASN A 29 21.35 8.94 -4.81
CA ASN A 29 20.31 9.88 -4.36
C ASN A 29 18.98 9.19 -3.99
N GLN A 30 18.79 7.91 -4.28
CA GLN A 30 17.62 7.13 -3.91
C GLN A 30 18.05 5.83 -3.26
N ARG A 31 17.51 5.54 -2.08
CA ARG A 31 17.75 4.32 -1.31
C ARG A 31 16.44 3.57 -1.13
N ILE A 32 16.50 2.25 -1.25
CA ILE A 32 15.34 1.38 -1.23
C ILE A 32 15.46 0.43 -0.05
N ASN A 33 14.34 0.21 0.64
CA ASN A 33 14.21 -0.84 1.64
C ASN A 33 12.93 -1.62 1.36
N LEU A 34 13.06 -2.90 1.14
CA LEU A 34 11.97 -3.85 0.95
C LEU A 34 12.04 -4.92 2.04
N GLU A 35 10.93 -5.11 2.74
CA GLU A 35 10.79 -6.18 3.74
C GLU A 35 9.76 -7.21 3.27
N SER A 36 10.01 -8.47 3.62
CA SER A 36 9.02 -9.53 3.44
C SER A 36 7.78 -9.26 4.27
N GLY A 37 6.63 -9.71 3.78
CA GLY A 37 5.37 -9.59 4.51
C GLY A 37 5.33 -10.42 5.80
N PRO A 38 4.44 -10.06 6.74
CA PRO A 38 4.29 -10.79 8.00
C PRO A 38 3.92 -12.25 7.75
N GLY A 39 4.42 -13.14 8.61
CA GLY A 39 4.18 -14.59 8.52
C GLY A 39 5.08 -15.36 7.54
N THR A 40 5.97 -14.71 6.81
CA THR A 40 6.87 -15.37 5.85
C THR A 40 7.84 -16.33 6.56
N HIS A 41 8.28 -16.00 7.75
CA HIS A 41 9.18 -16.83 8.54
C HIS A 41 8.46 -17.93 9.33
N ALA A 42 7.20 -17.73 9.69
CA ALA A 42 6.40 -18.70 10.48
C ALA A 42 5.88 -19.89 9.66
N LEU A 43 5.72 -19.73 8.35
CA LEU A 43 5.17 -20.77 7.45
C LEU A 43 6.06 -22.01 7.30
N ARG A 44 7.32 -21.97 7.74
CA ARG A 44 8.23 -23.11 7.62
C ARG A 44 8.07 -24.18 8.71
N HIS A 45 7.37 -23.90 9.81
CA HIS A 45 7.42 -24.82 10.96
C HIS A 45 6.13 -25.30 11.61
N LEU A 46 4.94 -24.70 11.37
CA LEU A 46 3.71 -25.21 11.97
C LEU A 46 2.48 -24.75 11.16
N GLY A 47 1.69 -25.66 10.66
CA GLY A 47 0.37 -25.36 10.11
C GLY A 47 -0.53 -24.71 11.16
N GLY A 48 -0.78 -23.42 11.04
CA GLY A 48 -1.87 -22.84 11.80
C GLY A 48 -1.77 -21.46 12.43
N THR A 49 -0.71 -20.70 12.30
CA THR A 49 -0.73 -19.33 12.84
C THR A 49 -0.49 -18.28 11.76
N PHE A 50 -1.55 -17.96 11.06
CA PHE A 50 -1.61 -16.86 10.07
C PHE A 50 -1.68 -15.45 10.68
N PHE A 51 -1.38 -15.31 11.96
CA PHE A 51 -1.54 -14.05 12.66
C PHE A 51 -0.18 -13.37 12.79
N GLY A 52 0.19 -12.54 11.83
CA GLY A 52 1.32 -11.62 11.76
C GLY A 52 1.99 -11.17 13.07
N SER A 53 2.42 -12.14 13.90
CA SER A 53 3.09 -11.88 15.18
C SER A 53 4.45 -11.20 15.03
N ASP A 54 4.96 -11.12 13.81
CA ASP A 54 6.21 -10.48 13.42
C ASP A 54 6.04 -9.06 12.83
N ALA A 55 4.81 -8.57 12.72
CA ALA A 55 4.54 -7.26 12.13
C ALA A 55 5.29 -6.12 12.81
N MET A 56 5.30 -6.10 14.15
CA MET A 56 6.07 -5.09 14.89
C MET A 56 7.58 -5.24 14.70
N SER A 57 8.08 -6.44 14.45
CA SER A 57 9.49 -6.65 14.08
C SER A 57 9.80 -5.99 12.73
N ILE A 58 8.89 -6.11 11.75
CA ILE A 58 9.03 -5.48 10.44
C ILE A 58 8.98 -3.96 10.57
N VAL A 59 8.06 -3.42 11.36
CA VAL A 59 8.03 -1.98 11.71
C VAL A 59 9.38 -1.53 12.24
N ASN A 60 9.92 -2.25 13.23
CA ASN A 60 11.21 -1.94 13.83
C ASN A 60 12.37 -2.01 12.82
N HIS A 61 12.34 -2.95 11.87
CA HIS A 61 13.33 -3.03 10.79
C HIS A 61 13.29 -1.78 9.91
N HIS A 62 12.12 -1.32 9.48
CA HIS A 62 11.98 -0.08 8.72
C HIS A 62 12.47 1.14 9.50
N GLN A 63 12.12 1.24 10.78
CA GLN A 63 12.57 2.33 11.65
C GLN A 63 14.09 2.36 11.79
N ASN A 64 14.71 1.22 12.07
CA ASN A 64 16.16 1.09 12.19
C ASN A 64 16.86 1.38 10.86
N TRP A 65 16.32 0.85 9.75
CA TRP A 65 16.86 1.14 8.43
C TRP A 65 16.81 2.64 8.14
N PHE A 66 15.68 3.29 8.39
CA PHE A 66 15.53 4.73 8.20
C PHE A 66 16.54 5.52 9.05
N LEU A 67 16.65 5.23 10.34
CA LEU A 67 17.58 5.93 11.25
C LEU A 67 19.05 5.76 10.82
N ASN A 68 19.41 4.64 10.22
CA ASN A 68 20.77 4.39 9.74
C ASN A 68 21.08 5.05 8.40
N HIS A 69 20.06 5.34 7.58
CA HIS A 69 20.23 5.83 6.22
C HIS A 69 19.75 7.27 6.02
N ALA A 70 18.89 7.80 6.91
CA ALA A 70 18.46 9.18 6.86
C ALA A 70 19.68 10.12 6.98
N PRO A 71 19.69 11.23 6.24
CA PRO A 71 20.75 12.23 6.37
C PRO A 71 20.79 12.72 7.80
N LYS A 72 21.97 12.64 8.41
CA LYS A 72 22.17 13.20 9.75
C LYS A 72 22.36 14.72 9.63
N PRO A 73 21.73 15.51 10.51
CA PRO A 73 21.97 16.94 10.54
C PRO A 73 23.49 17.18 10.75
N LYS A 74 24.07 18.07 9.96
CA LYS A 74 25.48 18.44 10.14
C LYS A 74 25.59 19.17 11.46
N VAL A 75 26.48 18.71 12.34
CA VAL A 75 26.75 19.36 13.62
C VAL A 75 27.17 20.80 13.36
N GLY A 76 26.45 21.77 13.94
CA GLY A 76 26.77 23.20 13.83
C GLY A 76 26.01 24.00 12.76
N ARG A 77 25.05 23.40 12.09
CA ARG A 77 24.08 24.12 11.23
C ARG A 77 22.67 24.02 11.78
N ASP A 78 21.92 25.11 11.62
CA ASP A 78 20.50 25.12 11.99
C ASP A 78 19.76 23.99 11.26
N VAL A 79 18.69 23.47 11.89
CA VAL A 79 17.84 22.38 11.37
C VAL A 79 17.30 22.68 9.96
N LEU A 80 17.28 23.95 9.56
CA LEU A 80 16.87 24.45 8.25
C LEU A 80 17.80 24.02 7.07
N ASP A 81 19.03 23.57 7.37
CA ASP A 81 20.02 23.16 6.35
C ASP A 81 20.11 21.63 6.13
N ALA A 82 19.21 20.83 6.72
CA ALA A 82 19.14 19.42 6.42
C ALA A 82 18.67 19.23 4.95
N PRO A 83 19.34 18.38 4.15
CA PRO A 83 18.88 18.14 2.79
C PRO A 83 17.44 17.63 2.82
N GLU A 84 16.60 18.16 1.94
CA GLU A 84 15.21 17.76 1.81
C GLU A 84 15.13 16.26 1.47
N VAL A 85 14.62 15.46 2.40
CA VAL A 85 14.43 14.03 2.21
C VAL A 85 12.99 13.79 1.79
N LYS A 86 12.81 13.20 0.61
CA LYS A 86 11.50 12.72 0.16
C LYS A 86 11.34 11.26 0.55
N ILE A 87 10.33 10.97 1.35
CA ILE A 87 10.03 9.61 1.82
C ILE A 87 8.81 9.09 1.04
N PHE A 88 8.96 7.91 0.46
CA PHE A 88 7.91 7.19 -0.24
C PHE A 88 7.65 5.88 0.48
N LEU A 89 6.38 5.57 0.75
CA LEU A 89 5.94 4.37 1.44
C LEU A 89 5.02 3.56 0.53
N PHE A 90 5.26 2.25 0.43
CA PHE A 90 4.40 1.36 -0.35
C PHE A 90 4.13 0.07 0.41
N GLY A 91 2.90 -0.44 0.31
CA GLY A 91 2.55 -1.69 0.97
C GLY A 91 1.34 -2.38 0.38
N PHE A 92 1.31 -3.71 0.52
CA PHE A 92 0.19 -4.53 0.12
C PHE A 92 -0.36 -5.30 1.32
N SER A 93 -1.71 -5.43 1.41
CA SER A 93 -2.35 -6.27 2.44
C SER A 93 -1.99 -5.80 3.87
N ARG A 94 -1.55 -6.70 4.73
CA ARG A 94 -0.98 -6.37 6.05
C ARG A 94 0.30 -5.54 5.97
N GLY A 95 1.07 -5.68 4.89
CA GLY A 95 2.20 -4.79 4.62
C GLY A 95 1.79 -3.33 4.42
N ALA A 96 0.59 -3.10 3.87
CA ALA A 96 0.02 -1.76 3.78
C ALA A 96 -0.30 -1.17 5.16
N LEU A 97 -0.85 -1.97 6.09
CA LEU A 97 -1.04 -1.55 7.48
C LEU A 97 0.29 -1.22 8.16
N ILE A 98 1.33 -2.05 7.97
CA ILE A 98 2.67 -1.78 8.49
C ILE A 98 3.18 -0.43 7.99
N MET A 99 2.96 -0.07 6.72
CA MET A 99 3.38 1.24 6.19
C MET A 99 2.60 2.41 6.81
N ARG A 100 1.34 2.22 7.20
CA ARG A 100 0.59 3.24 7.98
C ARG A 100 1.21 3.46 9.37
N VAL A 101 1.60 2.39 10.06
CA VAL A 101 2.32 2.47 11.35
C VAL A 101 3.66 3.18 11.19
N VAL A 102 4.40 2.88 10.13
CA VAL A 102 5.68 3.56 9.84
C VAL A 102 5.46 5.05 9.54
N ALA A 103 4.37 5.40 8.82
CA ALA A 103 4.02 6.79 8.54
C ALA A 103 3.72 7.58 9.84
N ASP A 104 2.96 6.99 10.76
CA ASP A 104 2.68 7.59 12.06
C ASP A 104 3.95 7.76 12.90
N TRP A 105 4.82 6.75 12.94
CA TRP A 105 6.12 6.84 13.60
C TRP A 105 7.00 7.97 13.03
N LEU A 106 6.99 8.17 11.70
CA LEU A 106 7.67 9.28 11.04
C LEU A 106 7.03 10.62 11.41
N CYS A 107 5.69 10.68 11.50
CA CYS A 107 4.93 11.85 11.92
C CYS A 107 5.35 12.32 13.30
N GLN A 108 5.38 11.42 14.28
CA GLN A 108 5.78 11.71 15.66
C GLN A 108 7.22 12.26 15.76
N ARG A 109 8.05 12.09 14.72
CA ARG A 109 9.43 12.56 14.62
C ARG A 109 9.63 13.75 13.69
N GLY A 110 8.53 14.27 13.13
CA GLY A 110 8.55 15.45 12.27
C GLY A 110 9.10 15.19 10.84
N PHE A 111 9.20 13.92 10.41
CA PHE A 111 9.65 13.61 9.05
C PHE A 111 8.48 13.62 8.07
N PRO A 112 8.54 14.44 6.99
CA PRO A 112 7.50 14.46 5.98
C PRO A 112 7.55 13.20 5.11
N VAL A 113 6.36 12.66 4.79
CA VAL A 113 6.19 11.60 3.80
C VAL A 113 5.63 12.23 2.52
N GLU A 114 6.37 12.13 1.45
CA GLU A 114 6.00 12.74 0.16
C GLU A 114 4.82 12.02 -0.48
N TYR A 115 4.81 10.67 -0.38
CA TYR A 115 3.76 9.85 -0.96
C TYR A 115 3.61 8.51 -0.25
N MET A 116 2.37 8.01 -0.15
CA MET A 116 2.04 6.67 0.32
C MET A 116 1.13 5.95 -0.67
N GLY A 117 1.59 4.82 -1.22
CA GLY A 117 0.83 3.96 -2.14
C GLY A 117 0.47 2.63 -1.48
N LEU A 118 -0.82 2.32 -1.41
CA LEU A 118 -1.33 1.15 -0.71
C LEU A 118 -2.20 0.29 -1.64
N TRP A 119 -1.99 -1.02 -1.58
CA TRP A 119 -2.86 -2.00 -2.22
C TRP A 119 -3.62 -2.78 -1.15
N ASP A 120 -4.92 -2.67 -1.18
CA ASP A 120 -5.93 -3.41 -0.45
C ASP A 120 -5.54 -3.75 1.01
N THR A 121 -5.41 -2.71 1.84
CA THR A 121 -5.06 -2.84 3.25
C THR A 121 -6.08 -3.68 3.99
N VAL A 122 -5.62 -4.70 4.72
CA VAL A 122 -6.48 -5.54 5.56
C VAL A 122 -6.10 -5.44 7.02
N ASP A 123 -7.13 -5.45 7.87
CA ASP A 123 -7.02 -5.40 9.32
C ASP A 123 -7.03 -6.82 9.90
N SER A 124 -5.88 -7.46 9.94
CA SER A 124 -5.75 -8.80 10.54
C SER A 124 -4.32 -9.06 11.04
N THR A 125 -3.79 -8.10 11.81
CA THR A 125 -2.41 -8.15 12.29
C THR A 125 -2.37 -8.19 13.81
N VAL A 126 -1.78 -9.24 14.39
CA VAL A 126 -1.62 -9.35 15.85
C VAL A 126 -0.66 -8.27 16.36
N GLY A 127 -1.11 -7.52 17.36
CA GLY A 127 -0.33 -6.47 18.03
C GLY A 127 -0.36 -5.12 17.33
N ILE A 128 -1.20 -4.97 16.30
CA ILE A 128 -1.52 -3.68 15.69
C ILE A 128 -3.04 -3.59 15.59
N GLU A 129 -3.63 -2.60 16.26
CA GLU A 129 -5.06 -2.30 16.14
C GLU A 129 -5.24 -1.43 14.90
N GLY A 130 -5.83 -2.01 13.84
CA GLY A 130 -5.93 -1.32 12.54
C GLY A 130 -6.75 -0.05 12.61
N GLU A 131 -7.74 0.00 13.50
CA GLU A 131 -8.59 1.17 13.72
C GLU A 131 -7.81 2.43 14.11
N ASP A 132 -6.66 2.29 14.77
CA ASP A 132 -5.77 3.40 15.14
C ASP A 132 -5.08 4.05 13.92
N TYR A 133 -5.12 3.37 12.75
CA TYR A 133 -4.41 3.78 11.54
C TYR A 133 -5.33 4.02 10.34
N ILE A 134 -6.61 4.29 10.60
CA ILE A 134 -7.59 4.65 9.56
C ILE A 134 -7.31 6.05 9.01
N GLU A 135 -6.93 6.98 9.88
CA GLU A 135 -6.64 8.35 9.49
C GLU A 135 -5.22 8.51 8.95
N LEU A 136 -5.11 9.25 7.85
CA LEU A 136 -3.80 9.57 7.27
C LEU A 136 -3.06 10.54 8.19
N PRO A 137 -1.84 10.19 8.66
CA PRO A 137 -1.03 11.10 9.48
C PRO A 137 -0.76 12.44 8.78
N SER A 138 -0.72 13.54 9.54
CA SER A 138 -0.61 14.91 9.01
C SER A 138 0.67 15.18 8.21
N ASN A 139 1.74 14.39 8.44
CA ASN A 139 3.00 14.48 7.72
C ASN A 139 2.98 13.86 6.32
N VAL A 140 1.94 13.09 5.96
CA VAL A 140 1.81 12.49 4.62
C VAL A 140 1.17 13.50 3.69
N LYS A 141 1.87 13.89 2.62
CA LYS A 141 1.38 14.91 1.69
C LYS A 141 0.29 14.38 0.76
N PHE A 142 0.44 13.15 0.28
CA PHE A 142 -0.52 12.52 -0.61
C PHE A 142 -0.51 11.00 -0.48
N ALA A 143 -1.67 10.36 -0.58
CA ALA A 143 -1.81 8.90 -0.54
C ALA A 143 -2.82 8.40 -1.58
N ARG A 144 -2.51 7.24 -2.19
CA ARG A 144 -3.44 6.44 -2.98
C ARG A 144 -3.64 5.08 -2.36
N HIS A 145 -4.90 4.62 -2.32
CA HIS A 145 -5.27 3.31 -1.83
C HIS A 145 -6.16 2.58 -2.84
N ALA A 146 -5.61 1.57 -3.51
CA ALA A 146 -6.35 0.71 -4.43
C ALA A 146 -7.04 -0.41 -3.64
N VAL A 147 -8.37 -0.48 -3.68
CA VAL A 147 -9.20 -1.39 -2.87
C VAL A 147 -9.85 -2.45 -3.75
N ALA A 148 -9.80 -3.71 -3.35
CA ALA A 148 -10.44 -4.82 -4.05
C ALA A 148 -11.96 -4.81 -3.85
N ARG A 149 -12.72 -4.73 -4.96
CA ARG A 149 -14.20 -4.75 -4.94
C ARG A 149 -14.76 -6.13 -4.64
N ASP A 150 -14.12 -7.17 -5.17
CA ASP A 150 -14.67 -8.52 -5.25
C ASP A 150 -13.97 -9.50 -4.28
N GLU A 151 -13.50 -9.00 -3.12
CA GLU A 151 -12.96 -9.83 -2.05
C GLU A 151 -14.04 -10.22 -1.05
N PHE A 152 -14.26 -11.52 -0.88
CA PHE A 152 -15.32 -12.09 -0.03
C PHE A 152 -14.80 -12.94 1.13
N ARG A 153 -13.50 -13.10 1.28
CA ARG A 153 -12.91 -13.88 2.38
C ARG A 153 -13.07 -13.14 3.72
N ARG A 154 -13.61 -13.84 4.71
CA ARG A 154 -13.99 -13.27 6.02
C ARG A 154 -12.85 -12.55 6.76
N PHE A 155 -11.62 -13.02 6.63
CA PHE A 155 -10.46 -12.46 7.33
C PHE A 155 -9.70 -11.38 6.54
N PHE A 156 -10.24 -11.00 5.39
CA PHE A 156 -9.70 -9.92 4.57
C PHE A 156 -10.54 -8.66 4.72
N ASN A 157 -10.81 -8.28 5.98
CA ASN A 157 -11.54 -7.05 6.26
C ASN A 157 -10.79 -5.85 5.71
N TYR A 158 -11.49 -5.08 4.88
CA TYR A 158 -10.97 -3.83 4.34
C TYR A 158 -10.78 -2.80 5.45
N LEU A 159 -9.59 -2.16 5.47
CA LEU A 159 -9.28 -1.05 6.35
C LEU A 159 -9.27 0.25 5.53
N PRO A 160 -10.25 1.15 5.73
CA PRO A 160 -10.34 2.41 4.98
C PRO A 160 -9.15 3.33 5.27
N LEU A 161 -8.90 4.26 4.34
CA LEU A 161 -7.94 5.35 4.53
C LEU A 161 -8.67 6.68 4.43
N LYS A 162 -8.72 7.44 5.52
CA LYS A 162 -9.39 8.74 5.61
C LYS A 162 -8.39 9.87 5.72
N ASP A 163 -8.74 11.02 5.18
CA ASP A 163 -7.99 12.25 5.45
C ASP A 163 -8.35 12.80 6.82
N GLY A 164 -7.51 12.57 7.83
CA GLY A 164 -7.69 13.07 9.20
C GLY A 164 -7.68 14.60 9.35
N GLY A 165 -7.48 15.33 8.25
CA GLY A 165 -7.49 16.79 8.23
C GLY A 165 -8.87 17.46 8.15
N GLU A 166 -9.96 16.68 7.98
CA GLU A 166 -11.30 17.27 7.85
C GLU A 166 -11.81 17.99 9.10
N ASP A 167 -11.42 17.52 10.31
CA ASP A 167 -11.89 18.17 11.55
C ASP A 167 -11.22 19.52 11.84
N LEU A 168 -10.01 19.75 11.36
CA LEU A 168 -9.33 21.06 11.48
C LEU A 168 -9.81 22.08 10.43
N ARG A 169 -10.53 21.64 9.39
CA ARG A 169 -11.02 22.49 8.29
C ARG A 169 -12.46 23.00 8.47
N ARG A 170 -13.19 22.46 9.45
CA ARG A 170 -14.59 22.89 9.70
C ARG A 170 -14.76 24.28 10.28
N GLU A 171 -13.67 24.93 10.73
CA GLU A 171 -13.76 26.27 11.32
C GLU A 171 -13.74 27.42 10.29
N THR A 172 -13.49 27.16 9.00
CA THR A 172 -13.48 28.22 7.97
C THR A 172 -14.11 27.78 6.65
N GLU A 173 -15.44 27.61 6.64
CA GLU A 173 -16.21 27.29 5.40
C GLU A 173 -16.03 28.34 4.28
N ASP A 174 -15.60 29.56 4.60
CA ASP A 174 -15.39 30.65 3.64
C ASP A 174 -14.04 30.57 2.90
N GLU A 175 -13.01 29.92 3.46
CA GLU A 175 -11.70 29.75 2.81
C GLU A 175 -11.64 28.55 1.87
N ALA A 176 -12.49 27.54 2.07
CA ALA A 176 -12.54 26.32 1.25
C ALA A 176 -13.00 26.58 -0.21
N ARG A 177 -13.57 27.74 -0.51
CA ARG A 177 -14.00 28.12 -1.87
C ARG A 177 -12.91 28.71 -2.75
N SER A 178 -11.76 29.07 -2.20
CA SER A 178 -10.71 29.83 -2.91
C SER A 178 -9.45 29.03 -3.29
N THR A 179 -9.26 27.81 -2.81
CA THR A 179 -8.04 27.04 -3.13
C THR A 179 -8.41 25.69 -3.71
N ASN A 180 -7.88 25.38 -4.90
CA ASN A 180 -7.83 24.04 -5.50
C ASN A 180 -6.98 23.11 -4.62
N HIS A 181 -7.43 22.76 -3.40
CA HIS A 181 -6.77 21.76 -2.59
C HIS A 181 -7.12 20.38 -3.15
N GLU A 182 -6.17 19.81 -3.86
CA GLU A 182 -6.18 18.40 -4.22
C GLU A 182 -6.37 17.57 -2.92
N ALA A 183 -7.34 16.67 -2.92
CA ALA A 183 -7.58 15.80 -1.77
C ALA A 183 -6.29 15.02 -1.44
N ARG A 184 -5.88 15.00 -0.16
CA ARG A 184 -4.68 14.29 0.27
C ARG A 184 -4.80 12.77 0.13
N VAL A 185 -6.02 12.24 0.09
CA VAL A 185 -6.31 10.81 -0.04
C VAL A 185 -7.15 10.57 -1.27
N GLU A 186 -6.68 9.68 -2.13
CA GLU A 186 -7.48 9.06 -3.19
C GLU A 186 -7.63 7.57 -2.90
N GLU A 187 -8.86 7.15 -2.61
CA GLU A 187 -9.21 5.76 -2.38
C GLU A 187 -10.22 5.32 -3.43
N LEU A 188 -9.87 4.30 -4.23
CA LEU A 188 -10.71 3.81 -5.31
C LEU A 188 -10.89 2.29 -5.26
N LEU A 189 -12.10 1.83 -5.61
CA LEU A 189 -12.40 0.42 -5.86
C LEU A 189 -11.89 0.01 -7.23
N PHE A 190 -11.18 -1.11 -7.27
CA PHE A 190 -10.82 -1.80 -8.51
C PHE A 190 -11.56 -3.14 -8.58
N PRO A 191 -11.91 -3.61 -9.79
CA PRO A 191 -12.52 -4.93 -9.95
C PRO A 191 -11.52 -6.01 -9.52
N GLY A 192 -12.04 -7.15 -9.08
CA GLY A 192 -11.21 -8.29 -8.68
C GLY A 192 -11.05 -8.46 -7.18
N SER A 193 -10.44 -9.57 -6.81
CA SER A 193 -10.12 -9.98 -5.45
C SER A 193 -8.87 -9.25 -4.92
N HIS A 194 -8.55 -9.48 -3.66
CA HIS A 194 -7.33 -9.02 -3.01
C HIS A 194 -6.06 -9.30 -3.83
N SER A 195 -5.95 -10.52 -4.35
CA SER A 195 -4.79 -10.97 -5.12
C SER A 195 -4.76 -10.39 -6.53
N ASP A 196 -5.93 -10.11 -7.17
CA ASP A 196 -6.00 -9.39 -8.45
C ASP A 196 -5.47 -7.97 -8.32
N VAL A 197 -5.89 -7.26 -7.28
CA VAL A 197 -5.46 -5.88 -7.02
C VAL A 197 -4.00 -5.82 -6.58
N GLY A 198 -3.56 -6.80 -5.79
CA GLY A 198 -2.20 -6.87 -5.26
C GLY A 198 -1.16 -7.53 -6.16
N GLY A 199 -1.58 -8.17 -7.27
CA GLY A 199 -0.69 -8.73 -8.27
C GLY A 199 -0.15 -10.14 -7.97
N LEU A 200 -0.87 -10.98 -7.20
CA LEU A 200 -0.40 -12.30 -6.79
C LEU A 200 -0.65 -13.41 -7.82
N TYR A 201 -1.52 -13.22 -8.81
CA TYR A 201 -1.81 -14.24 -9.80
C TYR A 201 -0.82 -14.17 -10.97
N ASP A 202 -0.24 -15.33 -11.35
CA ASP A 202 0.75 -15.42 -12.41
C ASP A 202 0.12 -15.53 -13.82
N ASP A 203 -1.12 -15.94 -13.90
CA ASP A 203 -1.81 -16.22 -15.16
C ASP A 203 -2.45 -14.97 -15.79
N ASN A 204 -2.80 -13.97 -14.98
CA ASN A 204 -3.36 -12.71 -15.46
C ASN A 204 -3.04 -11.52 -14.56
N HIS A 205 -2.24 -10.59 -15.07
CA HIS A 205 -1.86 -9.37 -14.36
C HIS A 205 -2.66 -8.13 -14.80
N ALA A 206 -3.71 -8.27 -15.61
CA ALA A 206 -4.36 -7.12 -16.22
C ALA A 206 -4.89 -6.07 -15.21
N ILE A 207 -5.50 -6.53 -14.10
CA ILE A 207 -5.95 -5.62 -13.03
C ILE A 207 -4.75 -5.10 -12.24
N ALA A 208 -3.80 -5.98 -11.91
CA ALA A 208 -2.58 -5.62 -11.19
C ALA A 208 -1.75 -4.56 -11.91
N ASP A 209 -1.65 -4.63 -13.26
CA ASP A 209 -0.94 -3.64 -14.07
C ASP A 209 -1.59 -2.26 -13.94
N VAL A 210 -2.92 -2.20 -14.01
CA VAL A 210 -3.67 -0.95 -13.86
C VAL A 210 -3.51 -0.37 -12.46
N THR A 211 -3.58 -1.19 -11.41
CA THR A 211 -3.43 -0.70 -10.04
C THR A 211 -1.99 -0.28 -9.73
N LEU A 212 -1.00 -0.97 -10.30
CA LEU A 212 0.40 -0.59 -10.18
C LEU A 212 0.67 0.76 -10.86
N ASP A 213 0.19 0.93 -12.09
CA ASP A 213 0.33 2.19 -12.84
C ASP A 213 -0.35 3.34 -12.11
N TRP A 214 -1.59 3.13 -11.65
CA TRP A 214 -2.35 4.14 -10.91
C TRP A 214 -1.66 4.57 -9.61
N ILE A 215 -1.06 3.64 -8.85
CA ILE A 215 -0.29 3.95 -7.64
C ILE A 215 1.04 4.65 -7.99
N LEU A 216 1.69 4.25 -9.07
CA LEU A 216 3.04 4.71 -9.39
C LEU A 216 3.07 6.11 -10.01
N GLU A 217 2.07 6.46 -10.82
CA GLU A 217 2.01 7.73 -11.55
C GLU A 217 2.24 8.96 -10.66
N PRO A 218 1.50 9.17 -9.53
CA PRO A 218 1.73 10.34 -8.69
C PRO A 218 3.04 10.27 -7.90
N ALA A 219 3.56 9.09 -7.62
CA ALA A 219 4.86 8.95 -6.99
C ALA A 219 5.99 9.45 -7.89
N LEU A 220 5.92 9.13 -9.20
CA LEU A 220 6.86 9.60 -10.20
C LEU A 220 6.82 11.13 -10.35
N SER A 221 5.63 11.71 -10.43
CA SER A 221 5.46 13.17 -10.51
C SER A 221 6.05 13.89 -9.30
N ARG A 222 6.07 13.24 -8.15
CA ARG A 222 6.66 13.74 -6.89
C ARG A 222 8.14 13.44 -6.73
N GLY A 223 8.76 12.74 -7.69
CA GLY A 223 10.20 12.57 -7.78
C GLY A 223 10.76 11.18 -7.46
N LEU A 224 9.90 10.17 -7.29
CA LEU A 224 10.35 8.77 -7.27
C LEU A 224 11.06 8.45 -8.59
N LYS A 225 12.16 7.71 -8.53
CA LYS A 225 12.96 7.36 -9.71
C LYS A 225 12.84 5.87 -10.02
N VAL A 226 12.55 5.59 -11.28
CA VAL A 226 12.54 4.24 -11.84
C VAL A 226 13.70 4.06 -12.84
N LEU A 227 13.98 2.82 -13.19
CA LEU A 227 14.95 2.47 -14.20
C LEU A 227 14.54 3.05 -15.56
N PRO A 228 15.49 3.46 -16.42
CA PRO A 228 15.16 3.97 -17.73
C PRO A 228 14.41 2.95 -18.60
N GLY A 229 13.34 3.37 -19.26
CA GLY A 229 12.59 2.56 -20.22
C GLY A 229 11.61 1.55 -19.59
N VAL A 230 11.45 1.51 -18.27
CA VAL A 230 10.50 0.59 -17.60
C VAL A 230 9.12 1.21 -17.37
N TYR A 231 8.96 2.50 -17.60
CA TYR A 231 7.71 3.21 -17.49
C TYR A 231 7.39 3.97 -18.79
N PRO A 232 6.13 4.05 -19.27
CA PRO A 232 4.93 3.49 -18.67
C PRO A 232 4.88 1.95 -18.64
N ILE A 233 4.10 1.40 -17.71
CA ILE A 233 3.90 -0.04 -17.61
C ILE A 233 3.08 -0.49 -18.82
N GLU A 234 3.57 -1.49 -19.56
CA GLU A 234 2.78 -2.12 -20.61
C GLU A 234 1.59 -2.82 -19.99
N GLN A 235 0.41 -2.25 -20.20
CA GLN A 235 -0.82 -2.85 -19.71
C GLN A 235 -1.13 -4.11 -20.53
N SER A 236 -1.36 -5.20 -19.83
CA SER A 236 -1.80 -6.44 -20.47
C SER A 236 -3.09 -6.21 -21.26
N ASN A 237 -3.09 -6.56 -22.56
CA ASN A 237 -4.29 -6.52 -23.39
C ASN A 237 -5.38 -7.53 -22.99
N ASN A 238 -5.17 -8.28 -21.91
CA ASN A 238 -6.03 -9.37 -21.43
C ASN A 238 -7.24 -8.91 -20.59
N LEU A 239 -7.51 -7.60 -20.47
CA LEU A 239 -8.70 -7.06 -19.79
C LEU A 239 -10.04 -7.59 -20.35
N LYS A 240 -10.04 -8.11 -21.56
CA LYS A 240 -11.23 -8.70 -22.23
C LYS A 240 -11.34 -10.22 -22.10
N SER A 241 -10.41 -10.87 -21.39
CA SER A 241 -10.48 -12.32 -21.19
C SER A 241 -11.54 -12.68 -20.15
N SER A 242 -12.16 -13.85 -20.28
CA SER A 242 -13.17 -14.36 -19.35
C SER A 242 -12.66 -14.66 -17.93
N ASN A 243 -11.34 -14.60 -17.71
CA ASN A 243 -10.68 -14.93 -16.44
C ASN A 243 -9.90 -13.73 -15.89
N VAL A 244 -10.43 -12.51 -16.02
CA VAL A 244 -9.77 -11.31 -15.51
C VAL A 244 -9.94 -11.19 -13.99
N ILE A 245 -11.07 -11.65 -13.45
CA ILE A 245 -11.36 -11.66 -12.02
C ILE A 245 -11.28 -13.09 -11.51
N HIS A 246 -10.45 -13.27 -10.48
CA HIS A 246 -10.30 -14.55 -9.80
C HIS A 246 -11.26 -14.66 -8.61
N ASP A 247 -11.86 -15.84 -8.47
CA ASP A 247 -12.68 -16.17 -7.30
C ASP A 247 -11.78 -16.69 -6.17
N SER A 248 -11.38 -15.82 -5.29
CA SER A 248 -10.47 -16.13 -4.17
C SER A 248 -11.03 -17.16 -3.18
N LEU A 249 -12.35 -17.43 -3.20
CA LEU A 249 -12.97 -18.47 -2.38
C LEU A 249 -12.64 -19.88 -2.89
N LYS A 250 -12.28 -20.01 -4.18
CA LYS A 250 -11.94 -21.29 -4.82
C LYS A 250 -10.47 -21.66 -4.74
N GLU A 251 -9.62 -20.80 -4.18
CA GLU A 251 -8.20 -21.08 -4.09
C GLU A 251 -7.88 -22.20 -3.10
N PRO A 252 -7.15 -23.25 -3.55
CA PRO A 252 -6.87 -24.43 -2.71
C PRO A 252 -5.93 -24.13 -1.53
N THR A 253 -5.14 -23.08 -1.61
CA THR A 253 -4.15 -22.68 -0.59
C THR A 253 -4.78 -22.06 0.65
N ASN A 254 -6.04 -21.69 0.56
CA ASN A 254 -6.75 -21.00 1.62
C ASN A 254 -7.74 -21.96 2.26
N GLY A 255 -7.35 -22.68 3.30
CA GLY A 255 -8.29 -23.39 4.19
C GLY A 255 -9.43 -22.50 4.71
N TRP A 256 -9.49 -21.28 4.25
CA TRP A 256 -10.44 -20.20 4.49
C TRP A 256 -11.69 -20.26 3.62
N GLY A 257 -11.68 -21.02 2.52
CA GLY A 257 -12.85 -21.29 1.67
C GLY A 257 -13.91 -22.16 2.34
N LEU A 258 -13.66 -22.64 3.58
CA LEU A 258 -14.63 -23.35 4.41
C LEU A 258 -15.54 -22.42 5.22
N LEU A 259 -15.28 -21.11 5.21
CA LEU A 259 -16.06 -20.12 5.95
C LEU A 259 -17.03 -19.40 5.00
N ASP A 260 -18.20 -19.08 5.52
CA ASP A 260 -19.19 -18.30 4.76
C ASP A 260 -18.59 -16.99 4.24
N PRO A 261 -18.85 -16.68 2.94
CA PRO A 261 -18.39 -15.42 2.35
C PRO A 261 -18.98 -14.21 3.09
N VAL A 262 -18.17 -13.17 3.25
CA VAL A 262 -18.58 -11.92 3.87
C VAL A 262 -18.40 -10.79 2.88
N LYS A 263 -19.46 -10.00 2.65
CA LYS A 263 -19.36 -8.81 1.82
C LYS A 263 -18.75 -7.66 2.62
N ARG A 264 -17.71 -7.04 2.07
CA ARG A 264 -17.09 -5.84 2.64
C ARG A 264 -18.06 -4.66 2.68
N ASP A 265 -17.99 -3.81 3.70
CA ASP A 265 -18.66 -2.50 3.68
C ASP A 265 -17.78 -1.48 2.94
N LEU A 266 -18.14 -1.24 1.69
CA LEU A 266 -17.42 -0.37 0.77
C LEU A 266 -18.19 0.94 0.50
N LYS A 267 -19.12 1.31 1.41
CA LYS A 267 -19.94 2.53 1.25
C LYS A 267 -19.06 3.77 1.17
N GLY A 268 -19.37 4.60 0.17
CA GLY A 268 -18.68 5.87 -0.03
C GLY A 268 -17.35 5.80 -0.78
N VAL A 269 -16.81 4.62 -1.01
CA VAL A 269 -15.60 4.46 -1.84
C VAL A 269 -15.98 4.54 -3.32
N LYS A 270 -15.35 5.45 -4.05
CA LYS A 270 -15.58 5.63 -5.48
C LYS A 270 -15.00 4.46 -6.28
N ALA A 271 -15.67 4.07 -7.35
CA ALA A 271 -15.16 3.04 -8.25
C ALA A 271 -14.21 3.67 -9.30
N HIS A 272 -13.12 2.96 -9.59
CA HIS A 272 -12.28 3.25 -10.76
C HIS A 272 -13.06 2.92 -12.05
N PRO A 273 -12.89 3.66 -13.16
CA PRO A 273 -13.61 3.40 -14.42
C PRO A 273 -13.46 1.96 -14.95
N LEU A 274 -12.41 1.25 -14.58
CA LEU A 274 -12.20 -0.16 -14.88
C LEU A 274 -13.33 -1.05 -14.33
N CYS A 275 -14.01 -0.65 -13.25
CA CYS A 275 -15.13 -1.39 -12.68
C CYS A 275 -16.33 -1.45 -13.63
N ASP A 276 -16.52 -0.44 -14.48
CA ASP A 276 -17.58 -0.42 -15.48
C ASP A 276 -17.21 -1.25 -16.72
N ALA A 277 -15.91 -1.33 -17.02
CA ALA A 277 -15.40 -2.09 -18.17
C ALA A 277 -15.35 -3.60 -17.92
N ILE A 278 -15.25 -4.04 -16.66
CA ILE A 278 -15.19 -5.43 -16.24
C ILE A 278 -16.39 -5.72 -15.34
N GLN A 279 -17.46 -6.23 -15.94
CA GLN A 279 -18.64 -6.75 -15.22
C GLN A 279 -18.46 -8.25 -14.97
N ASN A 280 -18.84 -8.70 -13.78
CA ASN A 280 -18.82 -10.12 -13.41
C ASN A 280 -19.83 -10.94 -14.22
#